data_edd73aedffedbd2979a71cfb0c16a1d2
#
_entry.id   edd73aedffedbd2979a71cfb0c16a1d2
#
_cell.length_a   1.000
_cell.length_b   1.000
_cell.length_c   1.000
_cell.angle_alpha   90.00
_cell.angle_beta   90.00
_cell.angle_gamma   90.00
#
_symmetry.space_group_name_H-M   'P 1'
#
loop_
_entity.id
_entity.type
_entity.pdbx_description
1 polymer ?
#
loop_
_entity_poly.entity_id
_entity_poly.type
_entity_poly.pdbx_seq_one_letter_code
_entity_poly.pdbx_strand_id
1 'polypeptide(L)'
;MLVAGNTLSQAYIVPRSYRPSFRLIAKNSSSDVAIEKWKRDGVYIDKRGKLRSFHHKKLSRKRCGSLRGQGWKYGSGFVDGIFPVLSPIAQQILDFVQEEVDANRVWGSLDNLSPTYNTWDDLINVAVQLRINKKWDPIVLICEWILHRSSFQLDVMCFNLLIDAYGKKSQYKKVESTYLELLEAQCIPTEDTYALLIKAYCSAGLKQKAEAVFAEMRKYGLPPSAIVYDAYIDGLIKGGNPQKAIEVFQRMKRDGCQLSTVTYTLMINLYGKASKSYMALKLFDEMRSQKCKPNICTYTALVNAFAREGLCEKAEEIFEQLQEAGHEPDVYAYNALMEAYSRAGYPYGAAEVFSLMQHMGCEPDRASFNIMVDAYGRAGLYQDAEAVFEEMKRLGITPTMKSHMLLLSAYSRVGNVAKCEDIVNQMHKSGLEPDTFVLNSMLNLYGRLGQFEIMENVLIAMEKGPYEADISTYNILINVYGRAGFFERMEELFQLLPAKNLTPDVVTWTSRLGAYSRKKLYTRCLEIFEEMIDAGCNPDGGTAKVLLSACSSQDQIEQVTTVIRTMHKDMKTVLPIE
;
A
#
# COMPACT_ATOMS: atom_id res chain seq x y z
N MET A 1 -14.83 57.28 6.69
CA MET A 1 -15.58 57.15 5.44
C MET A 1 -15.27 55.78 4.84
N LEU A 2 -16.27 54.99 4.74
CA LEU A 2 -16.39 53.65 4.21
C LEU A 2 -15.82 53.51 2.80
N VAL A 3 -15.07 52.44 2.50
CA VAL A 3 -15.19 51.72 1.20
C VAL A 3 -15.02 50.24 1.50
N ALA A 4 -16.01 49.50 1.04
CA ALA A 4 -16.23 48.09 1.25
C ALA A 4 -15.23 47.21 0.45
N GLY A 5 -14.79 46.11 1.07
CA GLY A 5 -14.08 45.03 0.42
C GLY A 5 -15.01 44.15 -0.41
N ASN A 6 -14.63 43.88 -1.65
CA ASN A 6 -15.19 42.83 -2.48
C ASN A 6 -14.34 41.56 -2.32
N THR A 7 -14.83 40.62 -1.56
CA THR A 7 -14.35 39.23 -1.57
C THR A 7 -14.94 38.54 -2.79
N LEU A 8 -14.13 38.34 -3.83
CA LEU A 8 -14.44 37.42 -4.92
C LEU A 8 -14.31 35.98 -4.43
N SER A 9 -15.42 35.41 -4.00
CA SER A 9 -15.61 33.97 -3.95
C SER A 9 -15.73 33.47 -5.40
N GLN A 10 -14.65 32.95 -5.97
CA GLN A 10 -14.74 32.13 -7.18
C GLN A 10 -15.42 30.81 -6.78
N ALA A 11 -16.72 30.77 -6.92
CA ALA A 11 -17.48 29.54 -6.98
C ALA A 11 -17.01 28.75 -8.21
N TYR A 12 -16.29 27.65 -7.97
CA TYR A 12 -16.08 26.65 -9.01
C TYR A 12 -17.44 26.12 -9.43
N ILE A 13 -17.84 26.49 -10.65
CA ILE A 13 -19.02 25.95 -11.31
C ILE A 13 -18.73 24.49 -11.60
N VAL A 14 -19.24 23.59 -10.76
CA VAL A 14 -19.30 22.17 -11.05
C VAL A 14 -20.16 21.99 -12.30
N PRO A 15 -19.69 21.32 -13.36
CA PRO A 15 -20.52 21.04 -14.52
C PRO A 15 -21.79 20.32 -14.09
N ARG A 16 -22.94 20.80 -14.54
CA ARG A 16 -24.28 20.29 -14.19
C ARG A 16 -24.56 18.82 -14.57
N SER A 17 -23.58 18.11 -15.14
CA SER A 17 -23.67 16.71 -15.59
C SER A 17 -23.18 15.68 -14.57
N TYR A 18 -22.55 16.09 -13.46
CA TYR A 18 -22.02 15.17 -12.47
C TYR A 18 -22.93 15.11 -11.24
N ARG A 19 -23.90 14.21 -11.28
CA ARG A 19 -24.58 13.71 -10.09
C ARG A 19 -24.13 12.28 -9.87
N PRO A 20 -23.52 11.94 -8.73
CA PRO A 20 -23.28 10.55 -8.38
C PRO A 20 -24.59 9.78 -8.47
N SER A 21 -24.54 8.56 -8.97
CA SER A 21 -25.73 7.71 -9.14
C SER A 21 -26.36 7.24 -7.81
N PHE A 22 -25.77 7.57 -6.67
CA PHE A 22 -26.44 7.57 -5.39
C PHE A 22 -27.52 8.67 -5.38
N ARG A 23 -28.65 8.41 -6.02
CA ARG A 23 -29.86 9.22 -5.89
C ARG A 23 -30.42 9.10 -4.48
N LEU A 24 -29.76 9.75 -3.52
CA LEU A 24 -30.45 10.29 -2.35
C LEU A 24 -31.26 11.50 -2.86
N ILE A 25 -32.56 11.31 -2.96
CA ILE A 25 -33.52 12.36 -3.32
C ILE A 25 -33.48 13.42 -2.22
N ALA A 26 -32.65 14.43 -2.39
CA ALA A 26 -32.82 15.71 -1.71
C ALA A 26 -33.44 16.70 -2.69
N LYS A 27 -34.75 16.64 -2.88
CA LYS A 27 -35.53 17.79 -3.33
C LYS A 27 -35.95 18.57 -2.07
N ASN A 28 -35.34 19.76 -1.92
CA ASN A 28 -35.81 20.90 -1.16
C ASN A 28 -36.51 20.60 0.19
N SER A 29 -35.72 20.45 1.24
CA SER A 29 -36.06 20.91 2.58
C SER A 29 -34.83 20.75 3.50
N SER A 30 -34.64 21.69 4.41
CA SER A 30 -33.56 21.82 5.37
C SER A 30 -32.97 20.48 5.83
N SER A 31 -31.65 20.37 5.72
CA SER A 31 -30.84 19.17 5.93
C SER A 31 -31.10 18.40 7.24
N ASP A 32 -31.57 19.05 8.28
CA ASP A 32 -31.73 18.46 9.61
C ASP A 32 -33.00 17.59 9.76
N VAL A 33 -34.06 17.90 9.03
CA VAL A 33 -35.34 17.15 9.14
C VAL A 33 -35.27 15.85 8.31
N ALA A 34 -34.51 15.82 7.24
CA ALA A 34 -34.33 14.62 6.43
C ALA A 34 -33.47 13.56 7.16
N ILE A 35 -32.47 13.99 7.90
CA ILE A 35 -31.58 13.13 8.70
C ILE A 35 -32.31 12.49 9.88
N GLU A 36 -33.23 13.21 10.55
CA GLU A 36 -34.00 12.64 11.65
C GLU A 36 -35.10 11.65 11.21
N LYS A 37 -35.64 11.81 10.01
CA LYS A 37 -36.63 10.87 9.48
C LYS A 37 -35.99 9.56 9.00
N TRP A 38 -34.76 9.62 8.54
CA TRP A 38 -33.97 8.46 8.13
C TRP A 38 -33.56 7.55 9.29
N LYS A 39 -33.34 8.13 10.48
CA LYS A 39 -32.98 7.39 11.69
C LYS A 39 -34.08 6.49 12.23
N ARG A 40 -35.33 6.65 11.79
CA ARG A 40 -36.48 5.94 12.34
C ARG A 40 -36.93 4.69 11.56
N ASP A 41 -36.77 4.63 10.25
CA ASP A 41 -37.57 3.68 9.47
C ASP A 41 -36.82 2.56 8.72
N GLY A 42 -35.48 2.57 8.63
CA GLY A 42 -34.67 1.47 8.06
C GLY A 42 -35.12 0.97 6.66
N VAL A 43 -35.70 1.86 5.85
CA VAL A 43 -36.33 1.52 4.57
C VAL A 43 -35.64 2.26 3.44
N TYR A 44 -35.28 1.58 2.36
CA TYR A 44 -34.71 2.20 1.16
C TYR A 44 -35.53 1.88 -0.10
N ILE A 45 -35.42 2.73 -1.11
CA ILE A 45 -36.11 2.57 -2.40
C ILE A 45 -35.14 2.02 -3.43
N ASP A 46 -35.44 0.86 -4.02
CA ASP A 46 -34.63 0.25 -5.07
C ASP A 46 -34.76 0.99 -6.43
N LYS A 47 -33.89 0.68 -7.39
CA LYS A 47 -33.86 1.30 -8.73
C LYS A 47 -35.19 1.17 -9.52
N ARG A 48 -36.14 0.38 -9.02
CA ARG A 48 -37.50 0.21 -9.61
C ARG A 48 -38.59 0.92 -8.83
N GLY A 49 -38.23 1.79 -7.87
CA GLY A 49 -39.19 2.59 -7.09
C GLY A 49 -39.93 1.79 -5.99
N LYS A 50 -39.48 0.58 -5.62
CA LYS A 50 -40.10 -0.22 -4.56
C LYS A 50 -39.37 -0.05 -3.22
N LEU A 51 -40.15 0.24 -2.18
CA LEU A 51 -39.70 0.28 -0.79
C LEU A 51 -39.30 -1.13 -0.31
N ARG A 52 -38.10 -1.27 0.23
CA ARG A 52 -37.63 -2.50 0.89
C ARG A 52 -37.12 -2.19 2.29
N SER A 53 -37.54 -3.01 3.27
CA SER A 53 -37.07 -2.96 4.65
C SER A 53 -36.05 -4.07 4.89
N PHE A 54 -34.98 -3.77 5.61
CA PHE A 54 -34.06 -4.78 6.11
C PHE A 54 -34.68 -5.54 7.28
N HIS A 55 -35.08 -6.79 7.04
CA HIS A 55 -35.40 -7.69 8.13
C HIS A 55 -34.13 -8.43 8.56
N HIS A 56 -33.66 -8.18 9.77
CA HIS A 56 -32.66 -8.99 10.44
C HIS A 56 -33.16 -10.44 10.55
N LYS A 57 -32.73 -11.31 9.65
CA LYS A 57 -32.76 -12.75 9.93
C LYS A 57 -31.64 -13.07 10.91
N LYS A 58 -31.99 -13.27 12.18
CA LYS A 58 -31.12 -13.94 13.15
C LYS A 58 -30.76 -15.31 12.58
N LEU A 59 -29.51 -15.45 12.14
CA LEU A 59 -28.93 -16.76 11.82
C LEU A 59 -28.76 -17.55 13.11
N SER A 60 -29.59 -18.56 13.29
CA SER A 60 -29.48 -19.54 14.36
C SER A 60 -28.13 -20.26 14.26
N ARG A 61 -27.36 -20.25 15.33
CA ARG A 61 -26.15 -21.07 15.51
C ARG A 61 -26.49 -22.55 15.30
N LYS A 62 -26.19 -23.11 14.13
CA LYS A 62 -26.13 -24.56 13.95
C LYS A 62 -24.82 -25.05 14.56
N ARG A 63 -24.93 -25.92 15.58
CA ARG A 63 -23.83 -26.70 16.13
C ARG A 63 -23.18 -27.49 15.00
N CYS A 64 -21.88 -27.24 14.77
CA CYS A 64 -21.07 -27.98 13.82
C CYS A 64 -20.62 -29.29 14.46
N GLY A 65 -20.96 -30.40 13.83
CA GLY A 65 -20.53 -31.73 14.24
C GLY A 65 -19.02 -31.93 13.97
N SER A 66 -18.40 -32.80 14.77
CA SER A 66 -16.98 -33.13 14.74
C SER A 66 -16.54 -33.60 13.34
N LEU A 67 -15.66 -32.82 12.71
CA LEU A 67 -14.92 -33.23 11.51
C LEU A 67 -13.65 -33.97 11.94
N ARG A 68 -13.77 -35.30 12.17
CA ARG A 68 -12.61 -36.19 12.23
C ARG A 68 -12.20 -36.51 10.77
N GLY A 69 -10.95 -36.21 10.41
CA GLY A 69 -10.28 -36.88 9.30
C GLY A 69 -10.12 -36.09 7.99
N GLN A 70 -9.96 -34.78 8.00
CA GLN A 70 -9.44 -34.05 6.82
C GLN A 70 -8.10 -33.40 7.16
N GLY A 71 -7.02 -33.89 6.53
CA GLY A 71 -5.70 -33.31 6.64
C GLY A 71 -5.71 -31.82 6.25
N TRP A 72 -5.10 -31.00 7.09
CA TRP A 72 -4.96 -29.57 6.90
C TRP A 72 -4.12 -29.32 5.64
N LYS A 73 -4.69 -28.69 4.62
CA LYS A 73 -3.95 -28.22 3.44
C LYS A 73 -3.41 -26.82 3.70
N TYR A 74 -2.09 -26.69 3.68
CA TYR A 74 -1.37 -25.43 3.65
C TYR A 74 -1.63 -24.75 2.30
N GLY A 75 -2.37 -23.68 2.23
CA GLY A 75 -2.50 -22.93 0.97
C GLY A 75 -3.88 -22.83 0.36
N SER A 76 -4.84 -23.65 0.73
CA SER A 76 -6.24 -23.31 0.46
C SER A 76 -6.61 -22.12 1.33
N GLY A 77 -6.86 -20.96 0.70
CA GLY A 77 -7.25 -19.74 1.39
C GLY A 77 -8.22 -20.09 2.51
N PHE A 78 -7.98 -19.53 3.68
CA PHE A 78 -8.81 -19.70 4.85
C PHE A 78 -10.28 -19.64 4.43
N VAL A 79 -11.00 -20.75 4.58
CA VAL A 79 -12.45 -20.72 4.57
C VAL A 79 -12.84 -19.91 5.79
N ASP A 80 -13.46 -18.76 5.57
CA ASP A 80 -13.81 -17.78 6.58
C ASP A 80 -14.33 -18.44 7.88
N GLY A 81 -13.63 -18.15 8.98
CA GLY A 81 -14.25 -18.16 10.31
C GLY A 81 -14.21 -19.45 11.12
N ILE A 82 -13.49 -20.52 10.76
CA ILE A 82 -13.32 -21.69 11.64
C ILE A 82 -11.94 -21.60 12.32
N PHE A 83 -11.87 -20.94 13.47
CA PHE A 83 -10.74 -21.02 14.37
C PHE A 83 -10.71 -22.42 14.97
N PRO A 84 -9.53 -23.09 15.05
CA PRO A 84 -9.44 -24.33 15.79
C PRO A 84 -9.83 -24.05 17.25
N VAL A 85 -10.78 -24.83 17.77
CA VAL A 85 -11.12 -24.76 19.19
C VAL A 85 -9.94 -25.39 19.93
N LEU A 86 -9.14 -24.54 20.58
CA LEU A 86 -8.00 -24.96 21.37
C LEU A 86 -8.47 -25.79 22.58
N SER A 87 -7.75 -26.85 22.91
CA SER A 87 -7.93 -27.56 24.17
C SER A 87 -7.53 -26.64 25.34
N PRO A 88 -7.97 -26.92 26.58
CA PRO A 88 -7.52 -26.15 27.74
C PRO A 88 -5.99 -26.14 27.90
N ILE A 89 -5.33 -27.24 27.53
CA ILE A 89 -3.87 -27.39 27.57
C ILE A 89 -3.25 -26.50 26.47
N ALA A 90 -3.77 -26.56 25.24
CA ALA A 90 -3.31 -25.71 24.13
C ALA A 90 -3.46 -24.22 24.45
N GLN A 91 -4.55 -23.82 25.14
CA GLN A 91 -4.75 -22.44 25.54
C GLN A 91 -3.70 -22.01 26.59
N GLN A 92 -3.42 -22.81 27.57
CA GLN A 92 -2.37 -22.56 28.58
C GLN A 92 -0.98 -22.42 27.93
N ILE A 93 -0.65 -23.31 26.99
CA ILE A 93 0.61 -23.24 26.25
C ILE A 93 0.65 -21.93 25.41
N LEU A 94 -0.44 -21.56 24.75
CA LEU A 94 -0.52 -20.36 23.94
C LEU A 94 -0.28 -19.10 24.79
N ASP A 95 -0.99 -18.98 25.91
CA ASP A 95 -0.88 -17.84 26.80
C ASP A 95 0.55 -17.74 27.38
N PHE A 96 1.11 -18.85 27.82
CA PHE A 96 2.48 -18.90 28.35
C PHE A 96 3.53 -18.49 27.31
N VAL A 97 3.46 -19.03 26.10
CA VAL A 97 4.45 -18.76 25.03
C VAL A 97 4.29 -17.35 24.42
N GLN A 98 3.15 -16.71 24.63
CA GLN A 98 2.97 -15.31 24.22
C GLN A 98 3.57 -14.30 25.20
N GLU A 99 3.60 -14.64 26.48
CA GLU A 99 4.09 -13.77 27.56
C GLU A 99 5.59 -13.95 27.81
N GLU A 100 6.12 -15.17 27.61
CA GLU A 100 7.52 -15.50 27.91
C GLU A 100 8.39 -15.41 26.64
N VAL A 101 9.47 -14.64 26.72
CA VAL A 101 10.42 -14.43 25.60
C VAL A 101 11.68 -15.29 25.73
N ASP A 102 11.97 -15.81 26.95
CA ASP A 102 13.17 -16.62 27.19
C ASP A 102 12.98 -18.06 26.68
N ALA A 103 13.74 -18.42 25.66
CA ALA A 103 13.73 -19.75 25.05
C ALA A 103 13.94 -20.88 26.04
N ASN A 104 14.84 -20.71 27.03
CA ASN A 104 15.15 -21.77 28.01
C ASN A 104 13.97 -22.04 28.94
N ARG A 105 13.20 -21.00 29.30
CA ARG A 105 12.02 -21.16 30.17
C ARG A 105 10.87 -21.80 29.38
N VAL A 106 10.68 -21.40 28.13
CA VAL A 106 9.67 -22.00 27.24
C VAL A 106 9.98 -23.49 27.06
N TRP A 107 11.22 -23.84 26.73
CA TRP A 107 11.62 -25.23 26.52
C TRP A 107 11.55 -26.05 27.78
N GLY A 108 11.97 -25.50 28.94
CA GLY A 108 11.84 -26.19 30.23
C GLY A 108 10.39 -26.50 30.61
N SER A 109 9.44 -25.66 30.24
CA SER A 109 8.02 -25.94 30.45
C SER A 109 7.49 -26.99 29.47
N LEU A 110 7.94 -26.96 28.23
CA LEU A 110 7.57 -27.93 27.20
C LEU A 110 8.17 -29.35 27.49
N ASP A 111 9.35 -29.41 28.09
CA ASP A 111 10.02 -30.69 28.50
C ASP A 111 9.17 -31.50 29.50
N ASN A 112 8.27 -30.84 30.24
CA ASN A 112 7.35 -31.52 31.16
C ASN A 112 6.11 -32.12 30.49
N LEU A 113 5.91 -31.90 29.18
CA LEU A 113 4.78 -32.44 28.44
C LEU A 113 5.04 -33.91 28.03
N SER A 114 4.09 -34.79 28.33
CA SER A 114 4.15 -36.17 27.85
C SER A 114 3.94 -36.23 26.32
N PRO A 115 4.76 -36.98 25.57
CA PRO A 115 4.64 -37.11 24.12
C PRO A 115 3.45 -38.00 23.74
N THR A 116 2.25 -37.45 23.74
CA THR A 116 1.00 -38.10 23.31
C THR A 116 0.52 -37.53 21.98
N TYR A 117 -0.33 -38.26 21.26
CA TYR A 117 -0.94 -37.73 20.04
C TYR A 117 -1.72 -36.44 20.29
N ASN A 118 -2.45 -36.36 21.40
CA ASN A 118 -3.19 -35.15 21.78
C ASN A 118 -2.25 -33.96 22.04
N THR A 119 -1.11 -34.19 22.67
CA THR A 119 -0.10 -33.14 22.91
C THR A 119 0.52 -32.63 21.59
N TRP A 120 0.72 -33.53 20.62
CA TRP A 120 1.17 -33.14 19.27
C TRP A 120 0.17 -32.22 18.58
N ASP A 121 -1.11 -32.62 18.54
CA ASP A 121 -2.16 -31.82 17.94
C ASP A 121 -2.32 -30.46 18.63
N ASP A 122 -2.21 -30.42 19.94
CA ASP A 122 -2.25 -29.21 20.76
C ASP A 122 -1.11 -28.24 20.38
N LEU A 123 0.12 -28.72 20.28
CA LEU A 123 1.30 -27.93 19.92
C LEU A 123 1.19 -27.38 18.49
N ILE A 124 0.76 -28.20 17.54
CA ILE A 124 0.56 -27.75 16.16
C ILE A 124 -0.57 -26.73 16.09
N ASN A 125 -1.67 -26.93 16.79
CA ASN A 125 -2.79 -25.97 16.85
C ASN A 125 -2.35 -24.62 17.45
N VAL A 126 -1.52 -24.64 18.51
CA VAL A 126 -0.91 -23.43 19.08
C VAL A 126 -0.03 -22.73 18.06
N ALA A 127 0.86 -23.47 17.36
CA ALA A 127 1.73 -22.89 16.35
C ALA A 127 0.93 -22.30 15.18
N VAL A 128 -0.17 -22.94 14.74
CA VAL A 128 -1.09 -22.42 13.73
C VAL A 128 -1.79 -21.15 14.24
N GLN A 129 -2.25 -21.11 15.48
CA GLN A 129 -2.87 -19.93 16.08
C GLN A 129 -1.89 -18.75 16.18
N LEU A 130 -0.66 -19.01 16.59
CA LEU A 130 0.44 -18.02 16.62
C LEU A 130 0.74 -17.49 15.22
N ARG A 131 0.68 -18.34 14.19
CA ARG A 131 0.83 -17.95 12.79
C ARG A 131 -0.28 -16.99 12.35
N ILE A 132 -1.52 -17.25 12.72
CA ILE A 132 -2.67 -16.37 12.47
C ILE A 132 -2.44 -15.00 13.12
N ASN A 133 -1.97 -15.01 14.37
CA ASN A 133 -1.65 -13.80 15.14
C ASN A 133 -0.34 -13.12 14.70
N LYS A 134 0.35 -13.65 13.69
CA LYS A 134 1.63 -13.15 13.16
C LYS A 134 2.75 -13.08 14.20
N LYS A 135 2.72 -13.96 15.18
CA LYS A 135 3.75 -14.08 16.25
C LYS A 135 4.78 -15.11 15.84
N TRP A 136 5.83 -14.70 15.14
CA TRP A 136 6.79 -15.63 14.51
C TRP A 136 7.83 -16.21 15.47
N ASP A 137 8.28 -15.44 16.47
CA ASP A 137 9.29 -15.89 17.44
C ASP A 137 8.81 -17.09 18.27
N PRO A 138 7.60 -17.06 18.86
CA PRO A 138 7.05 -18.23 19.56
C PRO A 138 6.91 -19.48 18.69
N ILE A 139 6.57 -19.32 17.40
CA ILE A 139 6.49 -20.47 16.47
C ILE A 139 7.84 -21.14 16.34
N VAL A 140 8.91 -20.33 16.15
CA VAL A 140 10.28 -20.85 16.06
C VAL A 140 10.64 -21.62 17.31
N LEU A 141 10.35 -21.08 18.50
CA LEU A 141 10.69 -21.75 19.77
C LEU A 141 9.99 -23.10 19.93
N ILE A 142 8.69 -23.18 19.61
CA ILE A 142 7.93 -24.43 19.68
C ILE A 142 8.46 -25.44 18.66
N CYS A 143 8.64 -25.03 17.41
CA CYS A 143 9.05 -25.95 16.36
C CYS A 143 10.51 -26.41 16.51
N GLU A 144 11.44 -25.52 16.92
CA GLU A 144 12.82 -25.92 17.25
C GLU A 144 12.86 -26.89 18.43
N TRP A 145 12.01 -26.69 19.47
CA TRP A 145 11.89 -27.65 20.56
C TRP A 145 11.38 -29.00 20.05
N ILE A 146 10.37 -29.03 19.21
CA ILE A 146 9.84 -30.28 18.62
C ILE A 146 10.94 -31.00 17.82
N LEU A 147 11.72 -30.31 17.02
CA LEU A 147 12.73 -30.91 16.14
C LEU A 147 13.96 -31.44 16.92
N HIS A 148 14.41 -30.72 17.95
CA HIS A 148 15.73 -30.97 18.54
C HIS A 148 15.69 -31.57 19.96
N ARG A 149 14.56 -31.43 20.66
CA ARG A 149 14.45 -31.85 22.07
C ARG A 149 13.35 -32.86 22.36
N SER A 150 12.30 -32.90 21.53
CA SER A 150 11.17 -33.78 21.77
C SER A 150 11.45 -35.20 21.26
N SER A 151 10.69 -36.16 21.80
CA SER A 151 10.65 -37.56 21.31
C SER A 151 9.52 -37.78 20.30
N PHE A 152 8.90 -36.71 19.81
CA PHE A 152 7.86 -36.80 18.78
C PHE A 152 8.43 -37.25 17.44
N GLN A 153 7.62 -37.99 16.69
CA GLN A 153 7.94 -38.31 15.30
C GLN A 153 7.92 -37.02 14.47
N LEU A 154 8.99 -36.79 13.72
CA LEU A 154 9.12 -35.58 12.87
C LEU A 154 8.08 -35.61 11.76
N ASP A 155 7.40 -34.47 11.55
CA ASP A 155 6.39 -34.28 10.52
C ASP A 155 6.73 -33.07 9.66
N VAL A 156 6.43 -33.16 8.36
CA VAL A 156 6.61 -32.09 7.36
C VAL A 156 5.93 -30.79 7.80
N MET A 157 4.83 -30.87 8.57
CA MET A 157 4.10 -29.70 9.05
C MET A 157 4.95 -28.80 9.93
N CYS A 158 5.74 -29.37 10.83
CA CYS A 158 6.64 -28.63 11.71
C CYS A 158 7.73 -27.89 10.91
N PHE A 159 8.33 -28.56 9.94
CA PHE A 159 9.30 -27.95 9.04
C PHE A 159 8.69 -26.82 8.21
N ASN A 160 7.46 -27.00 7.71
CA ASN A 160 6.74 -25.97 6.95
C ASN A 160 6.46 -24.72 7.79
N LEU A 161 6.09 -24.89 9.07
CA LEU A 161 5.90 -23.77 10.01
C LEU A 161 7.20 -23.00 10.26
N LEU A 162 8.32 -23.70 10.39
CA LEU A 162 9.64 -23.07 10.55
C LEU A 162 10.08 -22.34 9.28
N ILE A 163 9.92 -22.96 8.12
CA ILE A 163 10.25 -22.31 6.83
C ILE A 163 9.43 -21.03 6.64
N ASP A 164 8.13 -21.05 6.97
CA ASP A 164 7.29 -19.83 6.90
C ASP A 164 7.76 -18.78 7.91
N ALA A 165 8.03 -19.17 9.16
CA ALA A 165 8.48 -18.26 10.21
C ALA A 165 9.84 -17.62 9.89
N TYR A 166 10.83 -18.41 9.48
CA TYR A 166 12.14 -17.88 9.07
C TYR A 166 12.07 -17.05 7.79
N GLY A 167 11.22 -17.44 6.83
CA GLY A 167 10.96 -16.64 5.63
C GLY A 167 10.39 -15.26 5.96
N LYS A 168 9.45 -15.17 6.91
CA LYS A 168 8.89 -13.91 7.40
C LYS A 168 9.87 -13.04 8.17
N LYS A 169 10.81 -13.66 8.88
CA LYS A 169 11.91 -12.99 9.60
C LYS A 169 13.09 -12.64 8.69
N SER A 170 13.02 -12.91 7.39
CA SER A 170 14.10 -12.67 6.43
C SER A 170 15.39 -13.43 6.74
N GLN A 171 15.29 -14.59 7.44
CA GLN A 171 16.42 -15.43 7.82
C GLN A 171 16.66 -16.55 6.80
N TYR A 172 17.03 -16.20 5.59
CA TYR A 172 17.07 -17.14 4.44
C TYR A 172 18.06 -18.29 4.61
N LYS A 173 19.18 -18.08 5.33
CA LYS A 173 20.14 -19.17 5.63
C LYS A 173 19.48 -20.24 6.49
N LYS A 174 18.64 -19.85 7.45
CA LYS A 174 17.89 -20.78 8.27
C LYS A 174 16.77 -21.50 7.50
N VAL A 175 16.13 -20.81 6.54
CA VAL A 175 15.17 -21.46 5.62
C VAL A 175 15.86 -22.60 4.86
N GLU A 176 17.07 -22.37 4.35
CA GLU A 176 17.84 -23.37 3.60
C GLU A 176 18.28 -24.54 4.48
N SER A 177 18.82 -24.26 5.70
CA SER A 177 19.18 -25.32 6.64
C SER A 177 17.98 -26.17 7.06
N THR A 178 16.84 -25.54 7.36
CA THR A 178 15.61 -26.26 7.72
C THR A 178 15.10 -27.15 6.59
N TYR A 179 15.24 -26.72 5.32
CA TYR A 179 14.89 -27.56 4.18
C TYR A 179 15.83 -28.76 4.03
N LEU A 180 17.13 -28.57 4.26
CA LEU A 180 18.11 -29.67 4.27
C LEU A 180 17.83 -30.66 5.39
N GLU A 181 17.53 -30.16 6.62
CA GLU A 181 17.14 -30.99 7.77
C GLU A 181 15.88 -31.83 7.48
N LEU A 182 14.89 -31.23 6.77
CA LEU A 182 13.69 -31.95 6.33
C LEU A 182 14.06 -33.14 5.43
N LEU A 183 15.00 -32.93 4.48
CA LEU A 183 15.46 -34.00 3.59
C LEU A 183 16.27 -35.06 4.33
N GLU A 184 17.13 -34.67 5.28
CA GLU A 184 17.91 -35.56 6.13
C GLU A 184 17.02 -36.42 7.05
N ALA A 185 15.92 -35.83 7.55
CA ALA A 185 14.89 -36.54 8.32
C ALA A 185 14.04 -37.50 7.46
N GLN A 186 14.36 -37.64 6.15
CA GLN A 186 13.62 -38.47 5.20
C GLN A 186 12.14 -38.08 5.06
N CYS A 187 11.78 -36.86 5.44
CA CYS A 187 10.45 -36.32 5.22
C CYS A 187 10.29 -35.93 3.73
N ILE A 188 9.19 -36.33 3.11
CA ILE A 188 8.93 -36.02 1.70
C ILE A 188 8.39 -34.58 1.60
N PRO A 189 9.08 -33.65 0.88
CA PRO A 189 8.57 -32.30 0.68
C PRO A 189 7.19 -32.31 0.00
N THR A 190 6.27 -31.51 0.53
CA THR A 190 4.94 -31.33 -0.04
C THR A 190 4.88 -30.12 -0.96
N GLU A 191 3.77 -29.96 -1.71
CA GLU A 191 3.53 -28.75 -2.51
C GLU A 191 3.63 -27.48 -1.65
N ASP A 192 3.15 -27.53 -0.41
CA ASP A 192 3.22 -26.42 0.54
C ASP A 192 4.68 -26.08 0.89
N THR A 193 5.54 -27.10 1.08
CA THR A 193 6.97 -26.89 1.32
C THR A 193 7.61 -26.11 0.19
N TYR A 194 7.38 -26.53 -1.05
CA TYR A 194 7.89 -25.84 -2.24
C TYR A 194 7.33 -24.43 -2.37
N ALA A 195 6.03 -24.23 -2.11
CA ALA A 195 5.38 -22.92 -2.13
C ALA A 195 6.00 -21.95 -1.12
N LEU A 196 6.27 -22.41 0.11
CA LEU A 196 6.89 -21.61 1.16
C LEU A 196 8.34 -21.26 0.85
N LEU A 197 9.13 -22.21 0.33
CA LEU A 197 10.51 -21.98 -0.12
C LEU A 197 10.58 -20.92 -1.23
N ILE A 198 9.76 -21.08 -2.26
CA ILE A 198 9.69 -20.16 -3.39
C ILE A 198 9.31 -18.76 -2.90
N LYS A 199 8.29 -18.66 -2.02
CA LYS A 199 7.85 -17.39 -1.44
C LYS A 199 8.94 -16.72 -0.62
N ALA A 200 9.66 -17.48 0.22
CA ALA A 200 10.76 -16.98 1.02
C ALA A 200 11.90 -16.46 0.13
N TYR A 201 12.34 -17.23 -0.86
CA TYR A 201 13.42 -16.81 -1.77
C TYR A 201 13.05 -15.62 -2.64
N CYS A 202 11.81 -15.55 -3.15
CA CYS A 202 11.35 -14.40 -3.93
C CYS A 202 11.30 -13.13 -3.09
N SER A 203 10.81 -13.21 -1.84
CA SER A 203 10.79 -12.08 -0.91
C SER A 203 12.18 -11.58 -0.55
N ALA A 204 13.19 -12.48 -0.60
CA ALA A 204 14.60 -12.18 -0.41
C ALA A 204 15.30 -11.58 -1.65
N GLY A 205 14.62 -11.50 -2.78
CA GLY A 205 15.26 -11.15 -4.05
C GLY A 205 16.13 -12.26 -4.67
N LEU A 206 16.16 -13.47 -4.08
CA LEU A 206 16.95 -14.62 -4.53
C LEU A 206 16.23 -15.39 -5.66
N LYS A 207 16.01 -14.72 -6.79
CA LYS A 207 15.21 -15.20 -7.92
C LYS A 207 15.72 -16.53 -8.49
N GLN A 208 17.04 -16.69 -8.58
CA GLN A 208 17.67 -17.91 -9.13
C GLN A 208 17.38 -19.13 -8.25
N LYS A 209 17.41 -18.97 -6.91
CA LYS A 209 17.06 -20.05 -5.98
C LYS A 209 15.58 -20.42 -6.07
N ALA A 210 14.69 -19.43 -6.18
CA ALA A 210 13.26 -19.69 -6.35
C ALA A 210 12.97 -20.47 -7.65
N GLU A 211 13.65 -20.13 -8.74
CA GLU A 211 13.52 -20.82 -10.03
C GLU A 211 14.11 -22.24 -9.98
N ALA A 212 15.24 -22.43 -9.27
CA ALA A 212 15.84 -23.75 -9.05
C ALA A 212 14.89 -24.67 -8.27
N VAL A 213 14.25 -24.17 -7.18
CA VAL A 213 13.26 -24.93 -6.40
C VAL A 213 12.03 -25.29 -7.25
N PHE A 214 11.56 -24.35 -8.08
CA PHE A 214 10.46 -24.61 -9.01
C PHE A 214 10.81 -25.66 -10.07
N ALA A 215 12.06 -25.69 -10.55
CA ALA A 215 12.55 -26.71 -11.47
C ALA A 215 12.75 -28.06 -10.77
N GLU A 216 13.23 -28.05 -9.54
CA GLU A 216 13.44 -29.24 -8.71
C GLU A 216 12.12 -29.99 -8.47
N MET A 217 11.05 -29.28 -8.12
CA MET A 217 9.71 -29.85 -7.97
C MET A 217 9.27 -30.64 -9.21
N ARG A 218 9.51 -30.06 -10.40
CA ARG A 218 9.23 -30.75 -11.68
C ARG A 218 10.10 -31.99 -11.90
N LYS A 219 11.37 -31.94 -11.51
CA LYS A 219 12.30 -33.06 -11.62
C LYS A 219 11.87 -34.27 -10.78
N TYR A 220 11.27 -34.00 -9.62
CA TYR A 220 10.69 -35.06 -8.77
C TYR A 220 9.31 -35.54 -9.21
N GLY A 221 8.85 -35.12 -10.39
CA GLY A 221 7.58 -35.56 -10.98
C GLY A 221 6.34 -34.93 -10.34
N LEU A 222 6.51 -33.87 -9.56
CA LEU A 222 5.42 -33.10 -8.97
C LEU A 222 5.09 -31.94 -9.91
N PRO A 223 3.96 -31.98 -10.66
CA PRO A 223 3.57 -30.86 -11.49
C PRO A 223 3.19 -29.66 -10.59
N PRO A 224 3.69 -28.45 -10.86
CA PRO A 224 3.34 -27.29 -10.07
C PRO A 224 1.84 -27.04 -10.08
N SER A 225 1.23 -27.04 -8.91
CA SER A 225 -0.21 -26.74 -8.73
C SER A 225 -0.46 -25.23 -8.70
N ALA A 226 -1.74 -24.85 -8.67
CA ALA A 226 -2.15 -23.45 -8.51
C ALA A 226 -1.54 -22.80 -7.25
N ILE A 227 -1.42 -23.56 -6.16
CA ILE A 227 -0.84 -23.08 -4.88
C ILE A 227 0.62 -22.63 -5.06
N VAL A 228 1.41 -23.43 -5.76
CA VAL A 228 2.85 -23.13 -6.01
C VAL A 228 2.99 -21.92 -6.94
N TYR A 229 2.15 -21.86 -7.98
CA TYR A 229 2.13 -20.70 -8.87
C TYR A 229 1.71 -19.42 -8.15
N ASP A 230 0.64 -19.48 -7.33
CA ASP A 230 0.17 -18.34 -6.54
C ASP A 230 1.24 -17.85 -5.56
N ALA A 231 1.93 -18.78 -4.89
CA ALA A 231 3.05 -18.45 -4.01
C ALA A 231 4.22 -17.79 -4.77
N TYR A 232 4.52 -18.27 -5.98
CA TYR A 232 5.59 -17.70 -6.81
C TYR A 232 5.23 -16.30 -7.29
N ILE A 233 4.01 -16.10 -7.79
CA ILE A 233 3.49 -14.80 -8.23
C ILE A 233 3.48 -13.80 -7.05
N ASP A 234 2.92 -14.17 -5.89
CA ASP A 234 2.88 -13.33 -4.69
C ASP A 234 4.29 -12.94 -4.21
N GLY A 235 5.20 -13.94 -4.18
CA GLY A 235 6.59 -13.70 -3.81
C GLY A 235 7.31 -12.73 -4.75
N LEU A 236 7.11 -12.85 -6.06
CA LEU A 236 7.69 -11.96 -7.06
C LEU A 236 7.11 -10.53 -6.98
N ILE A 237 5.81 -10.40 -6.72
CA ILE A 237 5.15 -9.10 -6.51
C ILE A 237 5.74 -8.40 -5.27
N LYS A 238 5.89 -9.12 -4.16
CA LYS A 238 6.47 -8.59 -2.92
C LYS A 238 7.98 -8.29 -3.05
N GLY A 239 8.69 -9.09 -3.82
CA GLY A 239 10.10 -8.88 -4.14
C GLY A 239 10.36 -7.81 -5.22
N GLY A 240 9.35 -7.00 -5.60
CA GLY A 240 9.51 -5.88 -6.53
C GLY A 240 9.76 -6.28 -7.99
N ASN A 241 9.29 -7.47 -8.43
CA ASN A 241 9.51 -7.98 -9.78
C ASN A 241 8.20 -8.24 -10.54
N PRO A 242 7.42 -7.20 -10.85
CA PRO A 242 6.11 -7.34 -11.46
C PRO A 242 6.15 -7.99 -12.85
N GLN A 243 7.19 -7.70 -13.64
CA GLN A 243 7.33 -8.27 -14.99
C GLN A 243 7.49 -9.78 -14.96
N LYS A 244 8.36 -10.29 -14.08
CA LYS A 244 8.55 -11.74 -13.92
C LYS A 244 7.26 -12.42 -13.40
N ALA A 245 6.49 -11.74 -12.53
CA ALA A 245 5.19 -12.25 -12.07
C ALA A 245 4.20 -12.44 -13.24
N ILE A 246 4.18 -11.51 -14.20
CA ILE A 246 3.36 -11.62 -15.41
C ILE A 246 3.81 -12.82 -16.27
N GLU A 247 5.13 -13.02 -16.45
CA GLU A 247 5.66 -14.16 -17.20
C GLU A 247 5.28 -15.50 -16.55
N VAL A 248 5.37 -15.59 -15.22
CA VAL A 248 4.98 -16.79 -14.45
C VAL A 248 3.48 -17.04 -14.57
N PHE A 249 2.65 -16.00 -14.53
CA PHE A 249 1.21 -16.12 -14.77
C PHE A 249 0.89 -16.64 -16.18
N GLN A 250 1.58 -16.13 -17.20
CA GLN A 250 1.43 -16.64 -18.58
C GLN A 250 1.89 -18.10 -18.71
N ARG A 251 2.95 -18.50 -17.97
CA ARG A 251 3.41 -19.88 -17.90
C ARG A 251 2.36 -20.79 -17.25
N MET A 252 1.74 -20.34 -16.13
CA MET A 252 0.64 -21.05 -15.48
C MET A 252 -0.51 -21.34 -16.43
N LYS A 253 -0.89 -20.35 -17.25
CA LYS A 253 -1.92 -20.53 -18.30
C LYS A 253 -1.50 -21.54 -19.37
N ARG A 254 -0.25 -21.49 -19.84
CA ARG A 254 0.28 -22.43 -20.84
C ARG A 254 0.38 -23.87 -20.32
N ASP A 255 0.72 -24.04 -19.04
CA ASP A 255 0.77 -25.34 -18.37
C ASP A 255 -0.63 -25.92 -18.09
N GLY A 256 -1.72 -25.19 -18.46
CA GLY A 256 -3.09 -25.64 -18.29
C GLY A 256 -3.56 -25.69 -16.83
N CYS A 257 -2.86 -25.03 -15.90
CA CYS A 257 -3.28 -24.99 -14.51
C CYS A 257 -4.56 -24.17 -14.38
N GLN A 258 -5.53 -24.70 -13.63
CA GLN A 258 -6.77 -23.98 -13.34
C GLN A 258 -6.46 -22.76 -12.46
N LEU A 259 -6.86 -21.56 -12.94
CA LEU A 259 -6.67 -20.33 -12.21
C LEU A 259 -7.60 -20.25 -11.00
N SER A 260 -7.04 -19.91 -9.84
CA SER A 260 -7.79 -19.76 -8.60
C SER A 260 -8.29 -18.31 -8.42
N THR A 261 -9.22 -18.10 -7.49
CA THR A 261 -9.63 -16.75 -7.05
C THR A 261 -8.41 -15.96 -6.55
N VAL A 262 -7.44 -16.62 -5.90
CA VAL A 262 -6.21 -15.99 -5.41
C VAL A 262 -5.36 -15.51 -6.57
N THR A 263 -5.14 -16.36 -7.60
CA THR A 263 -4.37 -16.00 -8.80
C THR A 263 -4.92 -14.74 -9.47
N TYR A 264 -6.25 -14.73 -9.73
CA TYR A 264 -6.90 -13.57 -10.34
C TYR A 264 -6.76 -12.32 -9.47
N THR A 265 -6.99 -12.43 -8.15
CA THR A 265 -6.88 -11.29 -7.22
C THR A 265 -5.45 -10.73 -7.16
N LEU A 266 -4.42 -11.59 -7.15
CA LEU A 266 -3.02 -11.18 -7.19
C LEU A 266 -2.70 -10.40 -8.47
N MET A 267 -3.17 -10.89 -9.61
CA MET A 267 -2.92 -10.24 -10.90
C MET A 267 -3.71 -8.94 -11.08
N ILE A 268 -4.97 -8.89 -10.60
CA ILE A 268 -5.77 -7.65 -10.56
C ILE A 268 -5.07 -6.58 -9.70
N ASN A 269 -4.59 -6.95 -8.51
CA ASN A 269 -3.80 -6.06 -7.66
C ASN A 269 -2.50 -5.59 -8.34
N LEU A 270 -1.81 -6.48 -9.03
CA LEU A 270 -0.58 -6.16 -9.76
C LEU A 270 -0.83 -5.11 -10.83
N TYR A 271 -1.82 -5.33 -11.70
CA TYR A 271 -2.18 -4.37 -12.74
C TYR A 271 -2.74 -3.06 -12.16
N GLY A 272 -3.50 -3.12 -11.06
CA GLY A 272 -3.95 -1.93 -10.35
C GLY A 272 -2.79 -1.09 -9.78
N LYS A 273 -1.76 -1.74 -9.21
CA LYS A 273 -0.54 -1.05 -8.76
C LYS A 273 0.26 -0.43 -9.89
N ALA A 274 0.19 -1.00 -11.09
CA ALA A 274 0.83 -0.48 -12.29
C ALA A 274 0.00 0.58 -13.03
N SER A 275 -1.12 1.05 -12.45
CA SER A 275 -2.07 1.98 -13.08
C SER A 275 -2.53 1.48 -14.46
N LYS A 276 -2.91 0.20 -14.52
CA LYS A 276 -3.47 -0.46 -15.72
C LYS A 276 -4.83 -1.06 -15.39
N SER A 277 -5.77 -0.21 -14.93
CA SER A 277 -7.09 -0.61 -14.45
C SER A 277 -7.91 -1.35 -15.50
N TYR A 278 -7.75 -1.01 -16.79
CA TYR A 278 -8.40 -1.73 -17.88
C TYR A 278 -7.95 -3.20 -17.98
N MET A 279 -6.65 -3.48 -17.76
CA MET A 279 -6.14 -4.87 -17.74
C MET A 279 -6.67 -5.62 -16.52
N ALA A 280 -6.78 -4.95 -15.38
CA ALA A 280 -7.39 -5.51 -14.18
C ALA A 280 -8.87 -5.87 -14.40
N LEU A 281 -9.63 -5.00 -15.06
CA LEU A 281 -11.04 -5.26 -15.43
C LEU A 281 -11.16 -6.45 -16.39
N LYS A 282 -10.30 -6.52 -17.42
CA LYS A 282 -10.29 -7.65 -18.36
C LYS A 282 -10.07 -8.99 -17.66
N LEU A 283 -9.17 -9.03 -16.68
CA LEU A 283 -8.94 -10.24 -15.87
C LEU A 283 -10.14 -10.57 -14.97
N PHE A 284 -10.81 -9.57 -14.45
CA PHE A 284 -12.04 -9.76 -13.67
C PHE A 284 -13.17 -10.35 -14.52
N ASP A 285 -13.34 -9.88 -15.76
CA ASP A 285 -14.32 -10.42 -16.70
C ASP A 285 -13.95 -11.85 -17.14
N GLU A 286 -12.64 -12.12 -17.36
CA GLU A 286 -12.14 -13.46 -17.62
C GLU A 286 -12.47 -14.41 -16.45
N MET A 287 -12.20 -13.98 -15.21
CA MET A 287 -12.52 -14.74 -14.00
C MET A 287 -14.01 -15.13 -13.94
N ARG A 288 -14.91 -14.19 -14.23
CA ARG A 288 -16.36 -14.44 -14.27
C ARG A 288 -16.76 -15.41 -15.39
N SER A 289 -16.13 -15.27 -16.56
CA SER A 289 -16.39 -16.17 -17.71
C SER A 289 -15.97 -17.61 -17.44
N GLN A 290 -14.87 -17.80 -16.68
CA GLN A 290 -14.38 -19.11 -16.22
C GLN A 290 -15.17 -19.67 -15.03
N LYS A 291 -16.29 -19.05 -14.65
CA LYS A 291 -17.12 -19.42 -13.49
C LYS A 291 -16.37 -19.43 -12.15
N CYS A 292 -15.23 -18.76 -12.09
CA CYS A 292 -14.51 -18.52 -10.85
C CYS A 292 -15.19 -17.34 -10.11
N LYS A 293 -15.73 -17.59 -8.92
CA LYS A 293 -16.51 -16.58 -8.18
C LYS A 293 -15.57 -15.53 -7.56
N PRO A 294 -15.73 -14.25 -7.89
CA PRO A 294 -15.03 -13.17 -7.18
C PRO A 294 -15.45 -13.11 -5.72
N ASN A 295 -14.50 -12.81 -4.83
CA ASN A 295 -14.75 -12.56 -3.41
C ASN A 295 -14.56 -11.06 -3.08
N ILE A 296 -14.83 -10.65 -1.85
CA ILE A 296 -14.67 -9.26 -1.38
C ILE A 296 -13.29 -8.72 -1.75
N CYS A 297 -12.23 -9.51 -1.52
CA CYS A 297 -10.86 -9.09 -1.83
C CYS A 297 -10.66 -8.81 -3.33
N THR A 298 -11.30 -9.58 -4.22
CA THR A 298 -11.21 -9.37 -5.67
C THR A 298 -11.89 -8.07 -6.09
N TYR A 299 -13.11 -7.82 -5.58
CA TYR A 299 -13.82 -6.57 -5.83
C TYR A 299 -13.04 -5.37 -5.28
N THR A 300 -12.58 -5.45 -4.03
CA THR A 300 -11.77 -4.39 -3.40
C THR A 300 -10.48 -4.11 -4.15
N ALA A 301 -9.82 -5.16 -4.67
CA ALA A 301 -8.62 -5.00 -5.50
C ALA A 301 -8.93 -4.23 -6.80
N LEU A 302 -10.07 -4.49 -7.43
CA LEU A 302 -10.50 -3.80 -8.64
C LEU A 302 -10.95 -2.36 -8.36
N VAL A 303 -11.67 -2.10 -7.26
CA VAL A 303 -11.99 -0.74 -6.79
C VAL A 303 -10.72 0.06 -6.56
N ASN A 304 -9.72 -0.54 -5.88
CA ASN A 304 -8.40 0.09 -5.68
C ASN A 304 -7.64 0.37 -6.99
N ALA A 305 -7.79 -0.49 -8.01
CA ALA A 305 -7.19 -0.27 -9.31
C ALA A 305 -7.76 1.00 -9.99
N PHE A 306 -9.08 1.18 -9.97
CA PHE A 306 -9.74 2.38 -10.47
C PHE A 306 -9.45 3.61 -9.60
N ALA A 307 -9.40 3.44 -8.27
CA ALA A 307 -9.06 4.51 -7.33
C ALA A 307 -7.68 5.13 -7.63
N ARG A 308 -6.68 4.31 -7.97
CA ARG A 308 -5.33 4.80 -8.31
C ARG A 308 -5.30 5.71 -9.54
N GLU A 309 -6.19 5.50 -10.48
CA GLU A 309 -6.34 6.30 -11.69
C GLU A 309 -7.34 7.46 -11.52
N GLY A 310 -7.97 7.59 -10.33
CA GLY A 310 -8.98 8.62 -10.05
C GLY A 310 -10.30 8.41 -10.80
N LEU A 311 -10.59 7.15 -11.23
CA LEU A 311 -11.80 6.79 -11.96
C LEU A 311 -12.93 6.42 -10.98
N CYS A 312 -13.44 7.41 -10.23
CA CYS A 312 -14.40 7.20 -9.15
C CYS A 312 -15.72 6.58 -9.62
N GLU A 313 -16.24 6.93 -10.82
CA GLU A 313 -17.47 6.36 -11.36
C GLU A 313 -17.37 4.84 -11.56
N LYS A 314 -16.24 4.37 -12.13
CA LYS A 314 -15.99 2.94 -12.31
C LYS A 314 -15.75 2.23 -11.00
N ALA A 315 -15.08 2.90 -10.05
CA ALA A 315 -14.88 2.35 -8.71
C ALA A 315 -16.21 2.15 -7.98
N GLU A 316 -17.14 3.10 -8.12
CA GLU A 316 -18.51 3.04 -7.59
C GLU A 316 -19.32 1.90 -8.24
N GLU A 317 -19.26 1.78 -9.57
CA GLU A 317 -19.93 0.69 -10.31
C GLU A 317 -19.49 -0.71 -9.81
N ILE A 318 -18.19 -0.91 -9.58
CA ILE A 318 -17.66 -2.17 -9.06
C ILE A 318 -18.04 -2.38 -7.59
N PHE A 319 -18.12 -1.31 -6.81
CA PHE A 319 -18.57 -1.38 -5.43
C PHE A 319 -20.08 -1.74 -5.34
N GLU A 320 -20.91 -1.21 -6.23
CA GLU A 320 -22.31 -1.63 -6.36
C GLU A 320 -22.42 -3.11 -6.76
N GLN A 321 -21.60 -3.58 -7.73
CA GLN A 321 -21.56 -4.99 -8.11
C GLN A 321 -21.17 -5.93 -6.96
N LEU A 322 -20.27 -5.47 -6.06
CA LEU A 322 -19.91 -6.22 -4.85
C LEU A 322 -21.15 -6.43 -3.95
N GLN A 323 -21.95 -5.38 -3.75
CA GLN A 323 -23.18 -5.45 -2.95
C GLN A 323 -24.28 -6.29 -3.64
N GLU A 324 -24.43 -6.15 -4.96
CA GLU A 324 -25.37 -6.96 -5.76
C GLU A 324 -25.01 -8.46 -5.75
N ALA A 325 -23.72 -8.78 -5.64
CA ALA A 325 -23.25 -10.16 -5.47
C ALA A 325 -23.55 -10.75 -4.08
N GLY A 326 -24.12 -9.95 -3.16
CA GLY A 326 -24.50 -10.37 -1.82
C GLY A 326 -23.35 -10.33 -0.80
N HIS A 327 -22.27 -9.64 -1.13
CA HIS A 327 -21.18 -9.42 -0.18
C HIS A 327 -21.43 -8.15 0.63
N GLU A 328 -21.19 -8.21 1.94
CA GLU A 328 -21.18 -7.01 2.80
C GLU A 328 -19.82 -6.32 2.66
N PRO A 329 -19.77 -5.03 2.24
CA PRO A 329 -18.51 -4.32 2.12
C PRO A 329 -17.81 -4.19 3.48
N ASP A 330 -16.51 -4.47 3.51
CA ASP A 330 -15.66 -4.29 4.68
C ASP A 330 -15.02 -2.88 4.71
N VAL A 331 -14.31 -2.57 5.80
CA VAL A 331 -13.57 -1.29 5.96
C VAL A 331 -12.65 -1.02 4.77
N TYR A 332 -12.01 -2.06 4.22
CA TYR A 332 -11.09 -1.91 3.10
C TYR A 332 -11.80 -1.52 1.80
N ALA A 333 -13.00 -2.07 1.56
CA ALA A 333 -13.81 -1.74 0.38
C ALA A 333 -14.30 -0.28 0.44
N TYR A 334 -14.80 0.17 1.61
CA TYR A 334 -15.18 1.56 1.81
C TYR A 334 -13.98 2.50 1.65
N ASN A 335 -12.85 2.19 2.28
CA ASN A 335 -11.62 2.98 2.16
C ASN A 335 -11.14 3.08 0.71
N ALA A 336 -11.25 2.00 -0.07
CA ALA A 336 -10.89 2.01 -1.48
C ALA A 336 -11.78 2.95 -2.31
N LEU A 337 -13.10 2.96 -2.04
CA LEU A 337 -14.02 3.86 -2.73
C LEU A 337 -13.82 5.33 -2.31
N MET A 338 -13.60 5.60 -1.02
CA MET A 338 -13.25 6.93 -0.52
C MET A 338 -11.97 7.47 -1.15
N GLU A 339 -10.93 6.62 -1.28
CA GLU A 339 -9.67 6.97 -1.96
C GLU A 339 -9.91 7.30 -3.44
N ALA A 340 -10.83 6.61 -4.12
CA ALA A 340 -11.19 6.91 -5.52
C ALA A 340 -11.76 8.32 -5.65
N TYR A 341 -12.70 8.69 -4.79
CA TYR A 341 -13.27 10.03 -4.76
C TYR A 341 -12.24 11.10 -4.36
N SER A 342 -11.39 10.81 -3.36
CA SER A 342 -10.30 11.70 -2.95
C SER A 342 -9.36 12.02 -4.10
N ARG A 343 -8.93 10.99 -4.85
CA ARG A 343 -8.02 11.16 -6.00
C ARG A 343 -8.66 11.83 -7.20
N ALA A 344 -9.96 11.62 -7.38
CA ALA A 344 -10.74 12.34 -8.40
C ALA A 344 -10.99 13.82 -8.05
N GLY A 345 -10.63 14.25 -6.83
CA GLY A 345 -10.84 15.63 -6.36
C GLY A 345 -12.26 15.91 -5.88
N TYR A 346 -13.01 14.90 -5.49
CA TYR A 346 -14.37 15.01 -4.96
C TYR A 346 -14.44 14.71 -3.45
N PRO A 347 -14.02 15.65 -2.57
CA PRO A 347 -13.95 15.41 -1.12
C PRO A 347 -15.33 15.14 -0.50
N TYR A 348 -16.39 15.76 -1.03
CA TYR A 348 -17.75 15.53 -0.54
C TYR A 348 -18.29 14.14 -0.92
N GLY A 349 -17.91 13.60 -2.08
CA GLY A 349 -18.22 12.21 -2.43
C GLY A 349 -17.53 11.22 -1.48
N ALA A 350 -16.28 11.48 -1.10
CA ALA A 350 -15.59 10.70 -0.08
C ALA A 350 -16.30 10.81 1.29
N ALA A 351 -16.83 11.99 1.68
CA ALA A 351 -17.56 12.19 2.92
C ALA A 351 -18.91 11.47 2.93
N GLU A 352 -19.61 11.40 1.79
CA GLU A 352 -20.84 10.61 1.64
C GLU A 352 -20.56 9.12 1.86
N VAL A 353 -19.50 8.58 1.27
CA VAL A 353 -19.09 7.19 1.47
C VAL A 353 -18.67 6.92 2.92
N PHE A 354 -17.96 7.86 3.55
CA PHE A 354 -17.60 7.77 4.97
C PHE A 354 -18.84 7.73 5.88
N SER A 355 -19.83 8.57 5.62
CA SER A 355 -21.10 8.58 6.34
C SER A 355 -21.89 7.28 6.10
N LEU A 356 -21.90 6.77 4.85
CA LEU A 356 -22.54 5.50 4.51
C LEU A 356 -21.91 4.34 5.28
N MET A 357 -20.57 4.30 5.36
CA MET A 357 -19.83 3.30 6.13
C MET A 357 -20.28 3.25 7.59
N GLN A 358 -20.41 4.43 8.24
CA GLN A 358 -20.88 4.53 9.62
C GLN A 358 -22.34 4.09 9.78
N HIS A 359 -23.21 4.48 8.84
CA HIS A 359 -24.62 4.08 8.86
C HIS A 359 -24.83 2.58 8.70
N MET A 360 -23.95 1.92 7.93
CA MET A 360 -23.98 0.47 7.76
C MET A 360 -23.37 -0.29 8.94
N GLY A 361 -22.96 0.41 10.01
CA GLY A 361 -22.38 -0.18 11.21
C GLY A 361 -20.92 -0.64 11.03
N CYS A 362 -20.28 -0.20 9.95
CA CYS A 362 -18.85 -0.45 9.72
C CYS A 362 -18.05 0.69 10.36
N GLU A 363 -17.33 0.41 11.44
CA GLU A 363 -16.59 1.43 12.19
C GLU A 363 -15.39 1.93 11.39
N PRO A 364 -15.26 3.26 11.17
CA PRO A 364 -14.11 3.84 10.51
C PRO A 364 -12.82 3.60 11.30
N ASP A 365 -11.78 3.17 10.60
CA ASP A 365 -10.45 2.98 11.15
C ASP A 365 -9.56 4.23 10.94
N ARG A 366 -8.32 4.17 11.42
CA ARG A 366 -7.34 5.24 11.23
C ARG A 366 -7.10 5.55 9.75
N ALA A 367 -7.17 4.55 8.87
CA ALA A 367 -6.98 4.76 7.43
C ALA A 367 -8.16 5.55 6.83
N SER A 368 -9.39 5.27 7.26
CA SER A 368 -10.60 6.00 6.86
C SER A 368 -10.47 7.50 7.16
N PHE A 369 -10.08 7.84 8.40
CA PHE A 369 -9.85 9.24 8.79
C PHE A 369 -8.71 9.88 8.00
N ASN A 370 -7.61 9.19 7.77
CA ASN A 370 -6.50 9.69 6.97
C ASN A 370 -6.90 9.97 5.51
N ILE A 371 -7.73 9.13 4.91
CA ILE A 371 -8.25 9.37 3.56
C ILE A 371 -9.12 10.63 3.54
N MET A 372 -9.94 10.86 4.56
CA MET A 372 -10.77 12.07 4.65
C MET A 372 -9.93 13.34 4.83
N VAL A 373 -8.91 13.30 5.71
CA VAL A 373 -7.96 14.42 5.88
C VAL A 373 -7.24 14.73 4.57
N ASP A 374 -6.79 13.69 3.82
CA ASP A 374 -6.13 13.87 2.52
C ASP A 374 -7.10 14.42 1.47
N ALA A 375 -8.35 13.92 1.42
CA ALA A 375 -9.37 14.38 0.48
C ALA A 375 -9.68 15.87 0.63
N TYR A 376 -9.95 16.31 1.85
CA TYR A 376 -10.18 17.71 2.15
C TYR A 376 -8.92 18.57 1.95
N GLY A 377 -7.74 18.06 2.38
CA GLY A 377 -6.47 18.75 2.20
C GLY A 377 -6.09 18.95 0.73
N ARG A 378 -6.35 17.97 -0.14
CA ARG A 378 -6.14 18.11 -1.60
C ARG A 378 -7.08 19.11 -2.23
N ALA A 379 -8.32 19.17 -1.76
CA ALA A 379 -9.32 20.12 -2.23
C ALA A 379 -9.10 21.55 -1.70
N GLY A 380 -8.12 21.78 -0.82
CA GLY A 380 -7.86 23.08 -0.19
C GLY A 380 -8.84 23.44 0.94
N LEU A 381 -9.62 22.47 1.40
CA LEU A 381 -10.59 22.60 2.49
C LEU A 381 -9.90 22.26 3.83
N TYR A 382 -8.92 23.05 4.21
CA TYR A 382 -8.04 22.77 5.35
C TYR A 382 -8.75 22.80 6.71
N GLN A 383 -9.83 23.58 6.84
CA GLN A 383 -10.64 23.63 8.07
C GLN A 383 -11.43 22.32 8.26
N ASP A 384 -12.00 21.78 7.19
CA ASP A 384 -12.69 20.49 7.23
C ASP A 384 -11.70 19.34 7.48
N ALA A 385 -10.49 19.41 6.90
CA ALA A 385 -9.42 18.46 7.19
C ALA A 385 -9.02 18.48 8.69
N GLU A 386 -8.92 19.67 9.30
CA GLU A 386 -8.65 19.81 10.73
C GLU A 386 -9.81 19.29 11.58
N ALA A 387 -11.06 19.57 11.20
CA ALA A 387 -12.24 19.08 11.90
C ALA A 387 -12.29 17.54 11.94
N VAL A 388 -11.99 16.88 10.81
CA VAL A 388 -11.90 15.42 10.72
C VAL A 388 -10.74 14.89 11.58
N PHE A 389 -9.61 15.57 11.60
CA PHE A 389 -8.47 15.18 12.42
C PHE A 389 -8.76 15.29 13.93
N GLU A 390 -9.45 16.33 14.36
CA GLU A 390 -9.88 16.48 15.75
C GLU A 390 -10.97 15.47 16.13
N GLU A 391 -11.89 15.15 15.21
CA GLU A 391 -12.89 14.11 15.41
C GLU A 391 -12.24 12.73 15.61
N MET A 392 -11.18 12.41 14.84
CA MET A 392 -10.37 11.20 15.00
C MET A 392 -9.84 11.09 16.44
N LYS A 393 -9.29 12.19 16.99
CA LYS A 393 -8.81 12.25 18.39
C LYS A 393 -9.93 12.07 19.39
N ARG A 394 -11.08 12.73 19.16
CA ARG A 394 -12.26 12.67 20.03
C ARG A 394 -12.81 11.24 20.17
N LEU A 395 -12.73 10.45 19.10
CA LEU A 395 -13.12 9.04 19.09
C LEU A 395 -12.05 8.10 19.68
N GLY A 396 -10.96 8.63 20.22
CA GLY A 396 -9.88 7.84 20.83
C GLY A 396 -8.95 7.16 19.82
N ILE A 397 -9.06 7.48 18.53
CA ILE A 397 -8.16 6.95 17.49
C ILE A 397 -6.90 7.80 17.49
N THR A 398 -5.79 7.25 17.97
CA THR A 398 -4.52 7.98 18.08
C THR A 398 -3.95 8.34 16.70
N PRO A 399 -3.71 9.64 16.39
CA PRO A 399 -3.05 10.05 15.16
C PRO A 399 -1.61 9.53 15.10
N THR A 400 -1.19 9.14 13.90
CA THR A 400 0.20 8.73 13.63
C THR A 400 0.97 9.86 12.95
N MET A 401 2.28 9.67 12.76
CA MET A 401 3.11 10.54 11.92
C MET A 401 2.41 10.88 10.60
N LYS A 402 1.89 9.85 9.89
CA LYS A 402 1.17 10.04 8.63
C LYS A 402 -0.05 10.96 8.77
N SER A 403 -0.83 10.85 9.84
CA SER A 403 -2.01 11.69 10.07
C SER A 403 -1.63 13.17 10.19
N HIS A 404 -0.58 13.46 10.97
CA HIS A 404 -0.07 14.83 11.12
C HIS A 404 0.51 15.37 9.81
N MET A 405 1.23 14.53 9.04
CA MET A 405 1.81 14.92 7.73
C MET A 405 0.73 15.30 6.71
N LEU A 406 -0.40 14.59 6.70
CA LEU A 406 -1.52 14.92 5.80
C LEU A 406 -2.11 16.29 6.15
N LEU A 407 -2.33 16.57 7.43
CA LEU A 407 -2.81 17.87 7.89
C LEU A 407 -1.78 18.98 7.65
N LEU A 408 -0.50 18.72 7.93
CA LEU A 408 0.60 19.64 7.64
C LEU A 408 0.65 19.98 6.13
N SER A 409 0.50 18.98 5.27
CA SER A 409 0.45 19.18 3.81
C SER A 409 -0.72 20.08 3.39
N ALA A 410 -1.90 19.92 4.02
CA ALA A 410 -3.07 20.76 3.75
C ALA A 410 -2.79 22.22 4.08
N TYR A 411 -2.28 22.52 5.28
CA TYR A 411 -1.95 23.88 5.70
C TYR A 411 -0.73 24.47 4.99
N SER A 412 0.26 23.65 4.65
CA SER A 412 1.41 24.08 3.85
C SER A 412 1.00 24.57 2.47
N ARG A 413 0.04 23.91 1.82
CA ARG A 413 -0.47 24.35 0.49
C ARG A 413 -1.08 25.74 0.53
N VAL A 414 -1.76 26.09 1.61
CA VAL A 414 -2.39 27.41 1.83
C VAL A 414 -1.37 28.45 2.30
N GLY A 415 -0.20 28.02 2.75
CA GLY A 415 0.84 28.92 3.26
C GLY A 415 0.62 29.37 4.70
N ASN A 416 -0.15 28.63 5.49
CA ASN A 416 -0.40 28.97 6.91
C ASN A 416 0.73 28.43 7.79
N VAL A 417 1.77 29.25 7.97
CA VAL A 417 2.97 28.91 8.75
C VAL A 417 2.62 28.61 10.21
N ALA A 418 1.84 29.47 10.85
CA ALA A 418 1.52 29.34 12.27
C ALA A 418 0.84 27.99 12.60
N LYS A 419 -0.09 27.54 11.74
CA LYS A 419 -0.72 26.24 11.90
C LYS A 419 0.23 25.07 11.61
N CYS A 420 1.15 25.22 10.64
CA CYS A 420 2.15 24.20 10.37
C CYS A 420 3.11 24.03 11.56
N GLU A 421 3.57 25.13 12.16
CA GLU A 421 4.40 25.11 13.37
C GLU A 421 3.65 24.50 14.56
N ASP A 422 2.36 24.84 14.74
CA ASP A 422 1.53 24.26 15.78
C ASP A 422 1.38 22.75 15.62
N ILE A 423 1.18 22.24 14.39
CA ILE A 423 1.12 20.79 14.11
C ILE A 423 2.45 20.11 14.48
N VAL A 424 3.60 20.70 14.12
CA VAL A 424 4.91 20.16 14.48
C VAL A 424 5.10 20.14 16.00
N ASN A 425 4.67 21.20 16.69
CA ASN A 425 4.70 21.26 18.15
C ASN A 425 3.76 20.21 18.80
N GLN A 426 2.58 19.94 18.20
CA GLN A 426 1.69 18.88 18.66
C GLN A 426 2.32 17.48 18.47
N MET A 427 3.08 17.26 17.38
CA MET A 427 3.82 16.02 17.17
C MET A 427 4.84 15.79 18.29
N HIS A 428 5.65 16.79 18.62
CA HIS A 428 6.59 16.71 19.74
C HIS A 428 5.91 16.42 21.08
N LYS A 429 4.81 17.12 21.40
CA LYS A 429 4.03 16.87 22.62
C LYS A 429 3.45 15.46 22.70
N SER A 430 3.20 14.84 21.54
CA SER A 430 2.69 13.46 21.45
C SER A 430 3.82 12.41 21.44
N GLY A 431 5.10 12.82 21.63
CA GLY A 431 6.25 11.94 21.59
C GLY A 431 6.61 11.46 20.17
N LEU A 432 6.10 12.12 19.14
CA LEU A 432 6.43 11.85 17.75
C LEU A 432 7.52 12.83 17.30
N GLU A 433 8.74 12.33 17.13
CA GLU A 433 9.82 13.14 16.57
C GLU A 433 9.59 13.38 15.07
N PRO A 434 9.59 14.65 14.60
CA PRO A 434 9.47 14.96 13.18
C PRO A 434 10.57 14.27 12.38
N ASP A 435 10.22 13.58 11.31
CA ASP A 435 11.18 12.95 10.40
C ASP A 435 11.67 13.94 9.32
N THR A 436 12.66 13.51 8.52
CA THR A 436 13.18 14.30 7.39
C THR A 436 12.07 14.78 6.45
N PHE A 437 11.00 14.01 6.26
CA PHE A 437 9.88 14.39 5.39
C PHE A 437 9.08 15.59 5.95
N VAL A 438 8.83 15.61 7.26
CA VAL A 438 8.16 16.75 7.94
C VAL A 438 9.00 18.00 7.79
N LEU A 439 10.32 17.90 8.06
CA LEU A 439 11.25 19.02 7.95
C LEU A 439 11.35 19.51 6.50
N ASN A 440 11.40 18.62 5.52
CA ASN A 440 11.35 18.95 4.11
C ASN A 440 10.07 19.69 3.70
N SER A 441 8.94 19.33 4.30
CA SER A 441 7.66 20.02 4.08
C SER A 441 7.70 21.45 4.62
N MET A 442 8.33 21.67 5.78
CA MET A 442 8.53 22.99 6.36
C MET A 442 9.53 23.83 5.54
N LEU A 443 10.65 23.24 5.10
CA LEU A 443 11.61 23.91 4.20
C LEU A 443 10.94 24.41 2.92
N ASN A 444 10.12 23.55 2.28
CA ASN A 444 9.39 23.95 1.08
C ASN A 444 8.36 25.06 1.36
N LEU A 445 7.70 25.04 2.52
CA LEU A 445 6.78 26.08 2.93
C LEU A 445 7.49 27.43 3.10
N TYR A 446 8.54 27.47 3.92
CA TYR A 446 9.32 28.69 4.16
C TYR A 446 9.92 29.25 2.86
N GLY A 447 10.47 28.37 2.03
CA GLY A 447 11.03 28.77 0.73
C GLY A 447 10.00 29.36 -0.23
N ARG A 448 8.78 28.80 -0.28
CA ARG A 448 7.68 29.34 -1.10
C ARG A 448 7.20 30.70 -0.63
N LEU A 449 7.31 30.99 0.65
CA LEU A 449 6.94 32.27 1.26
C LEU A 449 8.09 33.29 1.28
N GLY A 450 9.26 32.93 0.77
CA GLY A 450 10.45 33.79 0.74
C GLY A 450 11.12 33.99 2.09
N GLN A 451 10.82 33.13 3.08
CA GLN A 451 11.42 33.15 4.43
C GLN A 451 12.74 32.37 4.43
N PHE A 452 13.70 32.82 3.64
CA PHE A 452 14.95 32.09 3.39
C PHE A 452 15.83 31.95 4.63
N GLU A 453 15.82 32.94 5.53
CA GLU A 453 16.58 32.89 6.79
C GLU A 453 16.10 31.75 7.70
N ILE A 454 14.77 31.59 7.83
CA ILE A 454 14.18 30.50 8.63
C ILE A 454 14.48 29.15 7.95
N MET A 455 14.38 29.09 6.61
CA MET A 455 14.69 27.90 5.83
C MET A 455 16.15 27.45 6.04
N GLU A 456 17.12 28.36 6.02
CA GLU A 456 18.53 28.06 6.30
C GLU A 456 18.75 27.60 7.76
N ASN A 457 18.04 28.20 8.72
CA ASN A 457 18.13 27.78 10.12
C ASN A 457 17.61 26.35 10.31
N VAL A 458 16.53 25.97 9.61
CA VAL A 458 16.01 24.59 9.62
C VAL A 458 17.03 23.63 9.00
N LEU A 459 17.66 24.00 7.87
CA LEU A 459 18.71 23.19 7.25
C LEU A 459 19.90 22.97 8.20
N ILE A 460 20.37 24.03 8.84
CA ILE A 460 21.47 23.96 9.82
C ILE A 460 21.07 23.07 11.01
N ALA A 461 19.83 23.13 11.47
CA ALA A 461 19.32 22.28 12.53
C ALA A 461 19.26 20.80 12.11
N MET A 462 18.89 20.52 10.85
CA MET A 462 18.93 19.16 10.30
C MET A 462 20.36 18.62 10.23
N GLU A 463 21.32 19.41 9.77
CA GLU A 463 22.73 18.99 9.65
C GLU A 463 23.43 18.77 10.99
N LYS A 464 23.01 19.48 12.04
CA LYS A 464 23.57 19.36 13.41
C LYS A 464 22.81 18.34 14.28
N GLY A 465 21.59 17.99 13.90
CA GLY A 465 20.70 17.11 14.64
C GLY A 465 20.82 15.63 14.22
N PRO A 466 19.93 14.79 14.73
CA PRO A 466 19.87 13.38 14.35
C PRO A 466 19.28 13.13 12.95
N TYR A 467 18.82 14.18 12.27
CA TYR A 467 18.16 14.10 10.97
C TYR A 467 19.18 14.40 9.87
N GLU A 468 19.39 13.43 8.98
CA GLU A 468 20.25 13.64 7.82
C GLU A 468 19.48 14.32 6.70
N ALA A 469 20.02 15.43 6.19
CA ALA A 469 19.52 16.05 4.97
C ALA A 469 19.80 15.10 3.78
N ASP A 470 18.74 14.62 3.14
CA ASP A 470 18.79 13.70 2.01
C ASP A 470 18.77 14.44 0.67
N ILE A 471 18.84 13.68 -0.43
CA ILE A 471 18.76 14.26 -1.78
C ILE A 471 17.46 15.05 -1.99
N SER A 472 16.34 14.63 -1.37
CA SER A 472 15.07 15.33 -1.47
C SER A 472 15.12 16.70 -0.78
N THR A 473 15.84 16.82 0.33
CA THR A 473 16.10 18.10 1.02
C THR A 473 16.81 19.08 0.09
N TYR A 474 17.90 18.65 -0.53
CA TYR A 474 18.66 19.49 -1.47
C TYR A 474 17.85 19.81 -2.73
N ASN A 475 17.06 18.89 -3.24
CA ASN A 475 16.16 19.14 -4.37
C ASN A 475 15.14 20.24 -4.08
N ILE A 476 14.61 20.29 -2.85
CA ILE A 476 13.72 21.37 -2.40
C ILE A 476 14.46 22.70 -2.40
N LEU A 477 15.65 22.76 -1.80
CA LEU A 477 16.45 23.98 -1.71
C LEU A 477 16.86 24.51 -3.09
N ILE A 478 17.37 23.63 -3.97
CA ILE A 478 17.75 23.97 -5.35
C ILE A 478 16.53 24.52 -6.11
N ASN A 479 15.36 23.87 -5.98
CA ASN A 479 14.14 24.34 -6.63
C ASN A 479 13.66 25.70 -6.08
N VAL A 480 13.70 25.88 -4.75
CA VAL A 480 13.29 27.12 -4.08
C VAL A 480 14.19 28.27 -4.49
N TYR A 481 15.52 28.15 -4.35
CA TYR A 481 16.46 29.20 -4.73
C TYR A 481 16.44 29.48 -6.23
N GLY A 482 16.31 28.43 -7.05
CA GLY A 482 16.14 28.58 -8.50
C GLY A 482 14.85 29.30 -8.91
N ARG A 483 13.77 29.14 -8.14
CA ARG A 483 12.51 29.88 -8.34
C ARG A 483 12.62 31.35 -7.92
N ALA A 484 13.31 31.58 -6.81
CA ALA A 484 13.55 32.93 -6.29
C ALA A 484 14.57 33.72 -7.13
N GLY A 485 15.33 33.05 -8.00
CA GLY A 485 16.34 33.69 -8.84
C GLY A 485 17.71 33.82 -8.19
N PHE A 486 17.95 33.16 -7.04
CA PHE A 486 19.25 33.12 -6.36
C PHE A 486 20.13 32.02 -6.97
N PHE A 487 20.57 32.22 -8.21
CA PHE A 487 21.29 31.20 -8.98
C PHE A 487 22.64 30.83 -8.35
N GLU A 488 23.37 31.78 -7.77
CA GLU A 488 24.66 31.53 -7.11
C GLU A 488 24.47 30.50 -5.97
N ARG A 489 23.52 30.78 -5.08
CA ARG A 489 23.21 29.87 -3.97
C ARG A 489 22.73 28.51 -4.41
N MET A 490 21.93 28.47 -5.48
CA MET A 490 21.45 27.23 -6.10
C MET A 490 22.61 26.38 -6.63
N GLU A 491 23.57 26.99 -7.33
CA GLU A 491 24.74 26.29 -7.87
C GLU A 491 25.70 25.83 -6.76
N GLU A 492 25.91 26.64 -5.70
CA GLU A 492 26.65 26.22 -4.53
C GLU A 492 26.11 24.95 -3.89
N LEU A 493 24.77 24.89 -3.69
CA LEU A 493 24.10 23.72 -3.14
C LEU A 493 24.22 22.50 -4.06
N PHE A 494 24.14 22.70 -5.38
CA PHE A 494 24.35 21.63 -6.35
C PHE A 494 25.78 21.09 -6.29
N GLN A 495 26.79 21.96 -6.23
CA GLN A 495 28.20 21.57 -6.12
C GLN A 495 28.54 20.91 -4.77
N LEU A 496 27.76 21.16 -3.72
CA LEU A 496 27.96 20.56 -2.40
C LEU A 496 27.51 19.07 -2.34
N LEU A 497 26.63 18.61 -3.24
CA LEU A 497 26.07 17.25 -3.21
C LEU A 497 27.13 16.15 -3.20
N PRO A 498 28.17 16.16 -4.05
CA PRO A 498 29.21 15.13 -4.03
C PRO A 498 29.99 15.10 -2.71
N ALA A 499 30.25 16.27 -2.10
CA ALA A 499 30.92 16.36 -0.81
C ALA A 499 30.09 15.75 0.34
N LYS A 500 28.79 15.69 0.19
CA LYS A 500 27.86 15.03 1.11
C LYS A 500 27.58 13.55 0.74
N ASN A 501 28.31 12.97 -0.21
CA ASN A 501 28.06 11.63 -0.76
C ASN A 501 26.65 11.45 -1.37
N LEU A 502 26.04 12.53 -1.84
CA LEU A 502 24.75 12.52 -2.51
C LEU A 502 24.94 12.61 -4.02
N THR A 503 24.32 11.69 -4.76
CA THR A 503 24.33 11.73 -6.22
C THR A 503 23.11 12.48 -6.74
N PRO A 504 23.29 13.51 -7.62
CA PRO A 504 22.18 14.20 -8.25
C PRO A 504 21.26 13.22 -9.01
N ASP A 505 19.98 13.27 -8.73
CA ASP A 505 18.96 12.49 -9.43
C ASP A 505 18.27 13.31 -10.55
N VAL A 506 17.34 12.69 -11.28
CA VAL A 506 16.59 13.37 -12.36
C VAL A 506 15.87 14.61 -11.85
N VAL A 507 15.38 14.60 -10.59
CA VAL A 507 14.68 15.75 -9.99
C VAL A 507 15.65 16.90 -9.70
N THR A 508 16.86 16.59 -9.23
CA THR A 508 17.94 17.59 -9.02
C THR A 508 18.25 18.33 -10.31
N TRP A 509 18.56 17.57 -11.37
CA TRP A 509 18.88 18.12 -12.68
C TRP A 509 17.72 18.90 -13.29
N THR A 510 16.49 18.36 -13.22
CA THR A 510 15.30 19.04 -13.74
C THR A 510 14.98 20.32 -12.96
N SER A 511 15.24 20.37 -11.66
CA SER A 511 15.04 21.56 -10.82
C SER A 511 16.02 22.66 -11.20
N ARG A 512 17.31 22.32 -11.40
CA ARG A 512 18.37 23.22 -11.85
C ARG A 512 18.04 23.75 -13.25
N LEU A 513 17.72 22.87 -14.18
CA LEU A 513 17.31 23.24 -15.56
C LEU A 513 16.07 24.13 -15.56
N GLY A 514 15.08 23.83 -14.71
CA GLY A 514 13.86 24.62 -14.55
C GLY A 514 14.09 26.04 -14.03
N ALA A 515 15.14 26.27 -13.26
CA ALA A 515 15.53 27.59 -12.80
C ALA A 515 15.91 28.49 -13.99
N TYR A 516 16.80 28.02 -14.85
CA TYR A 516 17.27 28.74 -16.03
C TYR A 516 16.21 28.81 -17.15
N SER A 517 15.39 27.78 -17.30
CA SER A 517 14.28 27.73 -18.25
C SER A 517 13.24 28.84 -17.99
N ARG A 518 12.92 29.14 -16.73
CA ARG A 518 12.03 30.25 -16.35
C ARG A 518 12.55 31.61 -16.79
N LYS A 519 13.86 31.77 -16.89
CA LYS A 519 14.53 32.98 -17.40
C LYS A 519 14.79 32.95 -18.90
N LYS A 520 14.35 31.89 -19.59
CA LYS A 520 14.56 31.72 -21.04
C LYS A 520 16.04 31.70 -21.46
N LEU A 521 16.93 31.24 -20.56
CA LEU A 521 18.36 31.14 -20.83
C LEU A 521 18.66 29.82 -21.55
N TYR A 522 18.27 29.74 -22.81
CA TYR A 522 18.31 28.53 -23.62
C TYR A 522 19.68 27.86 -23.68
N THR A 523 20.75 28.63 -23.94
CA THR A 523 22.13 28.11 -24.01
C THR A 523 22.53 27.38 -22.72
N ARG A 524 22.27 28.03 -21.57
CA ARG A 524 22.57 27.43 -20.27
C ARG A 524 21.75 26.18 -19.99
N CYS A 525 20.50 26.13 -20.48
CA CYS A 525 19.67 24.93 -20.36
C CYS A 525 20.23 23.76 -21.18
N LEU A 526 20.79 24.00 -22.36
CA LEU A 526 21.45 22.96 -23.15
C LEU A 526 22.72 22.46 -22.47
N GLU A 527 23.58 23.33 -21.95
CA GLU A 527 24.77 22.96 -21.20
C GLU A 527 24.42 22.04 -20.01
N ILE A 528 23.44 22.42 -19.19
CA ILE A 528 22.98 21.63 -18.06
C ILE A 528 22.41 20.28 -18.49
N PHE A 529 21.72 20.26 -19.63
CA PHE A 529 21.18 19.01 -20.17
C PHE A 529 22.29 18.06 -20.64
N GLU A 530 23.36 18.59 -21.26
CA GLU A 530 24.56 17.83 -21.63
C GLU A 530 25.30 17.33 -20.38
N GLU A 531 25.51 18.21 -19.37
CA GLU A 531 26.08 17.82 -18.06
C GLU A 531 25.31 16.67 -17.41
N MET A 532 23.96 16.67 -17.50
CA MET A 532 23.10 15.61 -16.96
C MET A 532 23.36 14.27 -17.65
N ILE A 533 23.52 14.28 -18.96
CA ILE A 533 23.79 13.07 -19.77
C ILE A 533 25.17 12.54 -19.46
N ASP A 534 26.17 13.41 -19.43
CA ASP A 534 27.57 13.06 -19.13
C ASP A 534 27.71 12.45 -17.72
N ALA A 535 26.89 12.91 -16.78
CA ALA A 535 26.76 12.33 -15.44
C ALA A 535 26.05 10.95 -15.43
N GLY A 536 25.61 10.43 -16.57
CA GLY A 536 24.90 9.15 -16.69
C GLY A 536 23.46 9.19 -16.18
N CYS A 537 22.88 10.38 -16.01
CA CYS A 537 21.51 10.55 -15.54
C CYS A 537 20.54 10.65 -16.74
N ASN A 538 19.68 9.65 -16.91
CA ASN A 538 18.75 9.60 -18.06
C ASN A 538 17.59 10.60 -17.89
N PRO A 539 17.38 11.53 -18.87
CA PRO A 539 16.28 12.47 -18.87
C PRO A 539 14.92 11.79 -18.95
N ASP A 540 13.94 12.35 -18.27
CA ASP A 540 12.54 11.89 -18.32
C ASP A 540 11.65 12.86 -19.13
N GLY A 541 10.34 12.53 -19.24
CA GLY A 541 9.37 13.39 -19.90
C GLY A 541 9.18 14.77 -19.23
N GLY A 542 9.49 14.88 -17.94
CA GLY A 542 9.50 16.15 -17.19
C GLY A 542 10.67 17.03 -17.63
N THR A 543 11.87 16.45 -17.70
CA THR A 543 13.08 17.12 -18.21
C THR A 543 12.87 17.67 -19.62
N ALA A 544 12.28 16.85 -20.52
CA ALA A 544 11.96 17.25 -21.89
C ALA A 544 11.01 18.46 -21.94
N LYS A 545 9.95 18.46 -21.12
CA LYS A 545 9.00 19.58 -21.03
C LYS A 545 9.67 20.87 -20.54
N VAL A 546 10.54 20.76 -19.54
CA VAL A 546 11.27 21.91 -18.98
C VAL A 546 12.23 22.47 -20.02
N LEU A 547 12.94 21.63 -20.76
CA LEU A 547 13.86 22.06 -21.83
C LEU A 547 13.11 22.75 -22.97
N LEU A 548 11.97 22.19 -23.41
CA LEU A 548 11.10 22.84 -24.41
C LEU A 548 10.56 24.18 -23.92
N SER A 549 10.29 24.32 -22.61
CA SER A 549 9.81 25.60 -22.06
C SER A 549 10.89 26.69 -22.04
N ALA A 550 12.17 26.34 -22.18
CA ALA A 550 13.27 27.29 -22.30
C ALA A 550 13.33 27.94 -23.70
N CYS A 551 12.82 27.26 -24.73
CA CYS A 551 12.87 27.74 -26.12
C CYS A 551 12.06 29.02 -26.30
N SER A 552 12.59 29.92 -27.13
CA SER A 552 11.98 31.21 -27.51
C SER A 552 11.73 31.31 -29.00
N SER A 553 12.31 30.45 -29.85
CA SER A 553 12.15 30.40 -31.31
C SER A 553 11.77 29.00 -31.78
N GLN A 554 11.21 28.93 -33.00
CA GLN A 554 10.82 27.66 -33.63
C GLN A 554 12.05 26.77 -33.91
N ASP A 555 13.18 27.38 -34.31
CA ASP A 555 14.44 26.67 -34.58
C ASP A 555 14.98 25.96 -33.32
N GLN A 556 14.86 26.63 -32.15
CA GLN A 556 15.26 26.03 -30.86
C GLN A 556 14.35 24.84 -30.50
N ILE A 557 13.04 24.92 -30.77
CA ILE A 557 12.11 23.82 -30.54
C ILE A 557 12.44 22.64 -31.45
N GLU A 558 12.79 22.85 -32.69
CA GLU A 558 13.19 21.80 -33.63
C GLU A 558 14.50 21.13 -33.20
N GLN A 559 15.50 21.91 -32.77
CA GLN A 559 16.76 21.41 -32.24
C GLN A 559 16.52 20.49 -31.01
N VAL A 560 15.79 20.99 -30.02
CA VAL A 560 15.48 20.22 -28.80
C VAL A 560 14.67 18.97 -29.13
N THR A 561 13.69 19.06 -30.04
CA THR A 561 12.88 17.92 -30.45
C THR A 561 13.72 16.87 -31.15
N THR A 562 14.72 17.28 -31.93
CA THR A 562 15.66 16.38 -32.60
C THR A 562 16.55 15.65 -31.57
N VAL A 563 17.10 16.39 -30.60
CA VAL A 563 17.91 15.83 -29.50
C VAL A 563 17.10 14.80 -28.70
N ILE A 564 15.87 15.13 -28.32
CA ILE A 564 14.99 14.21 -27.57
C ILE A 564 14.67 12.95 -28.41
N ARG A 565 14.43 13.09 -29.72
CA ARG A 565 14.13 11.97 -30.63
C ARG A 565 15.32 11.03 -30.83
N THR A 566 16.52 11.57 -30.96
CA THR A 566 17.74 10.75 -31.06
C THR A 566 17.95 9.92 -29.79
N MET A 567 17.80 10.52 -28.62
CA MET A 567 17.91 9.83 -27.35
C MET A 567 16.86 8.73 -27.15
N HIS A 568 15.59 8.99 -27.53
CA HIS A 568 14.55 7.95 -27.50
C HIS A 568 14.82 6.79 -28.46
N LYS A 569 15.55 7.02 -29.55
CA LYS A 569 15.96 5.98 -30.49
C LYS A 569 17.07 5.11 -29.93
N ASP A 570 18.02 5.74 -29.26
CA ASP A 570 19.14 5.04 -28.60
C ASP A 570 18.67 4.25 -27.37
N MET A 571 17.69 4.76 -26.62
CA MET A 571 17.08 4.02 -25.50
C MET A 571 16.23 2.82 -25.96
N LYS A 572 15.58 2.87 -27.13
CA LYS A 572 14.84 1.72 -27.69
C LYS A 572 15.77 0.62 -28.22
N THR A 573 17.00 0.95 -28.59
CA THR A 573 18.01 -0.04 -29.00
C THR A 573 18.65 -0.78 -27.82
N VAL A 574 18.56 -0.20 -26.61
CA VAL A 574 19.08 -0.82 -25.35
C VAL A 574 18.01 -1.67 -24.65
N LEU A 575 16.73 -1.45 -24.96
CA LEU A 575 15.62 -2.26 -24.46
C LEU A 575 14.74 -2.70 -25.63
N PRO A 576 14.87 -3.93 -26.13
CA PRO A 576 13.91 -4.49 -27.06
C PRO A 576 12.63 -4.77 -26.28
N ILE A 577 11.67 -3.86 -26.36
CA ILE A 577 10.30 -4.06 -25.87
C ILE A 577 9.41 -3.99 -27.11
N GLU A 578 9.08 -5.20 -27.64
CA GLU A 578 7.84 -5.42 -28.38
C GLU A 578 6.67 -5.62 -27.41
#